data_c7d6a5bedae846d428fc4e0bc8a0deb1
#
_entry.id   c7d6a5bedae846d428fc4e0bc8a0deb1
#
_cell.length_a   1.000
_cell.length_b   1.000
_cell.length_c   1.000
_cell.angle_alpha   90.00
_cell.angle_beta   90.00
_cell.angle_gamma   90.00
#
_symmetry.space_group_name_H-M   'P 1'
#
loop_
_entity.id
_entity.type
_entity.pdbx_description
1 polymer ?
#
loop_
_entity_poly.entity_id
_entity_poly.type
_entity_poly.pdbx_seq_one_letter_code
_entity_poly.pdbx_strand_id
1 'polypeptide(L)'
;MAQLFAAAPANDLPDVPNFNVCPTTQVHVVRNEGAGRLLAPMRWGFIPKWHKSPASGPLLINARAETLAEKPAFRVACRARRALIIASGYYEWTRDGDARLPWYITRADRAPLALAAIWQSWGSNINGDDMIRTAAIVTTAANAPMAAIHDRMPVILETPDIALWLGEEGKGAARLMRAVADDALVWHRVATTVNSNQSAGPELIEPIDG
;
A
#
# COMPACT_ATOMS: atom_id res chain seq x y z
N MET A 1 2.30 4.62 15.04
CA MET A 1 2.42 5.02 13.62
C MET A 1 2.92 6.45 13.44
N ALA A 2 2.20 7.48 13.87
CA ALA A 2 2.57 8.89 13.64
C ALA A 2 4.00 9.21 14.09
N GLN A 3 4.37 8.86 15.31
CA GLN A 3 5.74 9.09 15.85
C GLN A 3 6.81 8.34 15.06
N LEU A 4 6.56 7.08 14.67
CA LEU A 4 7.52 6.25 13.93
C LEU A 4 7.92 6.87 12.58
N PHE A 5 6.99 7.55 11.93
CA PHE A 5 7.21 8.20 10.63
C PHE A 5 7.40 9.72 10.73
N ALA A 6 7.53 10.27 11.94
CA ALA A 6 7.62 11.70 12.21
C ALA A 6 6.52 12.50 11.47
N ALA A 7 5.27 12.00 11.51
CA ALA A 7 4.12 12.57 10.82
C ALA A 7 3.09 13.12 11.80
N ALA A 8 2.52 14.30 11.50
CA ALA A 8 1.38 14.83 12.23
C ALA A 8 0.13 14.00 11.86
N PRO A 9 -0.67 13.51 12.82
CA PRO A 9 -1.88 12.77 12.52
C PRO A 9 -3.03 13.70 12.14
N ALA A 10 -3.82 13.32 11.13
CA ALA A 10 -5.12 13.90 10.86
C ALA A 10 -6.17 13.41 11.86
N ASN A 11 -7.31 14.08 11.94
CA ASN A 11 -8.36 13.77 12.94
C ASN A 11 -9.27 12.61 12.56
N ASP A 12 -9.31 12.25 11.27
CA ASP A 12 -10.26 11.32 10.67
C ASP A 12 -9.60 9.98 10.23
N LEU A 13 -8.56 9.57 10.96
CA LEU A 13 -7.87 8.31 10.68
C LEU A 13 -8.79 7.10 10.91
N PRO A 14 -8.70 6.06 10.06
CA PRO A 14 -9.47 4.84 10.26
C PRO A 14 -9.08 4.14 11.56
N ASP A 15 -10.03 3.41 12.14
CA ASP A 15 -9.81 2.65 13.38
C ASP A 15 -8.74 1.57 13.21
N VAL A 16 -8.01 1.33 14.28
CA VAL A 16 -7.03 0.25 14.40
C VAL A 16 -7.26 -0.51 15.72
N PRO A 17 -6.99 -1.83 15.74
CA PRO A 17 -6.52 -2.66 14.65
C PRO A 17 -7.62 -3.00 13.63
N ASN A 18 -7.22 -3.14 12.34
CA ASN A 18 -8.05 -3.72 11.29
C ASN A 18 -7.26 -4.83 10.60
N PHE A 19 -7.72 -6.06 10.75
CA PHE A 19 -7.02 -7.27 10.28
C PHE A 19 -7.40 -7.69 8.86
N ASN A 20 -8.37 -7.02 8.23
CA ASN A 20 -8.82 -7.33 6.86
C ASN A 20 -9.14 -6.05 6.08
N VAL A 21 -8.11 -5.25 5.84
CA VAL A 21 -8.23 -4.03 5.04
C VAL A 21 -8.43 -4.39 3.57
N CYS A 22 -9.63 -4.16 3.06
CA CYS A 22 -9.99 -4.47 1.68
C CYS A 22 -9.81 -3.26 0.75
N PRO A 23 -9.58 -3.49 -0.56
CA PRO A 23 -9.64 -2.42 -1.55
C PRO A 23 -10.91 -1.58 -1.43
N THR A 24 -10.81 -0.30 -1.77
CA THR A 24 -11.84 0.75 -1.68
C THR A 24 -12.12 1.30 -0.28
N THR A 25 -11.54 0.74 0.76
CA THR A 25 -11.61 1.28 2.12
C THR A 25 -10.52 2.33 2.38
N GLN A 26 -10.63 3.03 3.49
CA GLN A 26 -9.63 3.99 3.97
C GLN A 26 -8.43 3.25 4.55
N VAL A 27 -7.22 3.74 4.24
CA VAL A 27 -5.95 3.25 4.78
C VAL A 27 -5.13 4.40 5.34
N HIS A 28 -4.21 4.10 6.24
CA HIS A 28 -3.25 5.03 6.80
C HIS A 28 -2.17 5.37 5.80
N VAL A 29 -2.08 6.63 5.41
CA VAL A 29 -1.11 7.11 4.40
C VAL A 29 -0.25 8.22 4.98
N VAL A 30 1.07 8.06 4.90
CA VAL A 30 2.03 9.12 5.20
C VAL A 30 2.46 9.78 3.90
N ARG A 31 2.41 11.11 3.86
CA ARG A 31 2.84 11.92 2.71
C ARG A 31 3.54 13.20 3.18
N ASN A 32 4.34 13.78 2.31
CA ASN A 32 4.94 15.09 2.53
C ASN A 32 3.93 16.21 2.20
N GLU A 33 3.79 17.18 3.09
CA GLU A 33 2.96 18.40 2.92
C GLU A 33 3.82 19.68 2.78
N GLY A 34 5.13 19.54 2.54
CA GLY A 34 6.07 20.67 2.44
C GLY A 34 6.56 21.17 3.79
N ALA A 35 5.69 21.39 4.76
CA ALA A 35 6.07 21.79 6.13
C ALA A 35 6.37 20.60 7.06
N GLY A 36 6.22 19.37 6.55
CA GLY A 36 6.41 18.13 7.30
C GLY A 36 5.57 16.99 6.74
N ARG A 37 5.60 15.86 7.43
CA ARG A 37 4.81 14.69 7.05
C ARG A 37 3.43 14.71 7.70
N LEU A 38 2.42 14.32 6.95
CA LEU A 38 1.06 14.14 7.42
C LEU A 38 0.67 12.65 7.32
N LEU A 39 0.17 12.09 8.41
CA LEU A 39 -0.52 10.81 8.44
C LEU A 39 -2.03 11.07 8.26
N ALA A 40 -2.59 10.67 7.13
CA ALA A 40 -3.97 10.96 6.77
C ALA A 40 -4.66 9.75 6.12
N PRO A 41 -6.00 9.67 6.17
CA PRO A 41 -6.72 8.62 5.48
C PRO A 41 -6.72 8.85 3.97
N MET A 42 -6.60 7.76 3.21
CA MET A 42 -6.86 7.76 1.77
C MET A 42 -7.55 6.47 1.36
N ARG A 43 -8.42 6.55 0.36
CA ARG A 43 -9.03 5.37 -0.24
C ARG A 43 -7.97 4.51 -0.96
N TRP A 44 -7.85 3.25 -0.61
CA TRP A 44 -7.02 2.30 -1.35
C TRP A 44 -7.74 1.88 -2.63
N GLY A 45 -7.26 2.37 -3.74
CA GLY A 45 -7.84 2.21 -5.07
C GLY A 45 -7.81 3.54 -5.80
N PHE A 46 -6.73 3.73 -6.54
CA PHE A 46 -6.40 4.96 -7.28
C PHE A 46 -7.42 5.25 -8.38
N ILE A 47 -7.94 6.47 -8.42
CA ILE A 47 -8.92 6.90 -9.43
C ILE A 47 -8.23 7.88 -10.37
N PRO A 48 -8.03 7.55 -11.66
CA PRO A 48 -7.50 8.47 -12.65
C PRO A 48 -8.37 9.74 -12.76
N LYS A 49 -7.75 10.91 -12.95
CA LYS A 49 -8.45 12.20 -12.99
C LYS A 49 -9.54 12.30 -14.06
N TRP A 50 -9.39 11.55 -15.16
CA TRP A 50 -10.35 11.54 -16.27
C TRP A 50 -11.54 10.60 -16.07
N HIS A 51 -11.58 9.82 -14.99
CA HIS A 51 -12.74 9.00 -14.66
C HIS A 51 -13.92 9.88 -14.31
N LYS A 52 -15.09 9.54 -14.85
CA LYS A 52 -16.34 10.29 -14.64
C LYS A 52 -16.98 9.98 -13.28
N SER A 53 -16.68 8.82 -12.71
CA SER A 53 -17.12 8.41 -11.37
C SER A 53 -16.07 7.52 -10.72
N PRO A 54 -16.10 7.32 -9.40
CA PRO A 54 -15.18 6.43 -8.68
C PRO A 54 -15.21 4.97 -9.15
N ALA A 55 -16.33 4.54 -9.73
CA ALA A 55 -16.54 3.21 -10.25
C ALA A 55 -16.25 3.07 -11.76
N SER A 56 -15.84 4.15 -12.43
CA SER A 56 -15.52 4.12 -13.86
C SER A 56 -14.19 3.42 -14.11
N GLY A 57 -14.22 2.31 -14.84
CA GLY A 57 -13.01 1.58 -15.22
C GLY A 57 -12.47 0.62 -14.15
N PRO A 58 -11.26 0.06 -14.38
CA PRO A 58 -10.70 -0.94 -13.49
C PRO A 58 -10.30 -0.36 -12.13
N LEU A 59 -10.41 -1.19 -11.09
CA LEU A 59 -9.93 -0.87 -9.76
C LEU A 59 -8.39 -0.93 -9.73
N LEU A 60 -7.74 0.21 -9.54
CA LEU A 60 -6.28 0.34 -9.56
C LEU A 60 -5.73 0.37 -8.13
N ILE A 61 -5.59 -0.80 -7.51
CA ILE A 61 -5.03 -0.93 -6.16
C ILE A 61 -3.51 -0.96 -6.16
N ASN A 62 -2.90 -1.40 -7.28
CA ASN A 62 -1.46 -1.53 -7.46
C ASN A 62 -0.98 -0.80 -8.73
N ALA A 63 0.26 -0.31 -8.69
CA ALA A 63 0.95 0.31 -9.81
C ALA A 63 2.34 -0.33 -9.96
N ARG A 64 2.61 -0.93 -11.15
CA ARG A 64 3.88 -1.61 -11.40
C ARG A 64 5.03 -0.63 -11.54
N ALA A 65 6.09 -0.79 -10.77
CA ALA A 65 7.30 0.03 -10.77
C ALA A 65 7.88 0.22 -12.17
N GLU A 66 7.89 -0.82 -12.98
CA GLU A 66 8.49 -0.86 -14.31
C GLU A 66 7.80 0.08 -15.32
N THR A 67 6.50 0.34 -15.12
CA THR A 67 5.69 1.15 -16.05
C THR A 67 5.05 2.38 -15.40
N LEU A 68 5.25 2.56 -14.11
CA LEU A 68 4.65 3.62 -13.29
C LEU A 68 4.88 5.03 -13.85
N ALA A 69 6.11 5.31 -14.32
CA ALA A 69 6.50 6.61 -14.84
C ALA A 69 5.95 6.90 -16.26
N GLU A 70 5.50 5.88 -16.97
CA GLU A 70 5.05 5.96 -18.38
C GLU A 70 3.53 5.99 -18.48
N LYS A 71 2.85 5.15 -17.69
CA LYS A 71 1.38 5.02 -17.76
C LYS A 71 0.68 6.33 -17.45
N PRO A 72 -0.25 6.80 -18.32
CA PRO A 72 -0.97 8.06 -18.14
C PRO A 72 -1.66 8.18 -16.78
N ALA A 73 -2.20 7.07 -16.25
CA ALA A 73 -2.87 7.06 -14.96
C ALA A 73 -1.94 7.48 -13.81
N PHE A 74 -0.67 7.07 -13.84
CA PHE A 74 0.25 7.13 -12.72
C PHE A 74 1.40 8.14 -12.85
N ARG A 75 1.82 8.47 -14.08
CA ARG A 75 3.05 9.23 -14.35
C ARG A 75 3.14 10.55 -13.58
N VAL A 76 2.02 11.27 -13.42
CA VAL A 76 1.99 12.55 -12.69
C VAL A 76 2.11 12.31 -11.19
N ALA A 77 1.40 11.31 -10.67
CA ALA A 77 1.48 10.94 -9.26
C ALA A 77 2.87 10.39 -8.88
N CYS A 78 3.47 9.58 -9.73
CA CYS A 78 4.83 9.06 -9.57
C CYS A 78 5.86 10.17 -9.40
N ARG A 79 5.72 11.28 -10.15
CA ARG A 79 6.66 12.41 -10.09
C ARG A 79 6.45 13.31 -8.88
N ALA A 80 5.20 13.56 -8.49
CA ALA A 80 4.87 14.65 -7.57
C ALA A 80 4.06 14.24 -6.33
N ARG A 81 3.51 13.04 -6.29
CA ARG A 81 2.60 12.61 -5.21
C ARG A 81 2.90 11.18 -4.75
N ARG A 82 4.12 11.03 -4.21
CA ARG A 82 4.54 9.80 -3.54
C ARG A 82 4.08 9.80 -2.09
N ALA A 83 3.82 8.63 -1.54
CA ALA A 83 3.35 8.43 -0.19
C ALA A 83 3.77 7.05 0.32
N LEU A 84 3.45 6.76 1.59
CA LEU A 84 3.56 5.44 2.19
C LEU A 84 2.18 4.97 2.61
N ILE A 85 1.83 3.73 2.34
CA ILE A 85 0.75 3.04 3.05
C ILE A 85 1.39 2.24 4.17
N ILE A 86 0.87 2.40 5.38
CA ILE A 86 1.43 1.75 6.58
C ILE A 86 0.57 0.55 6.95
N ALA A 87 1.22 -0.60 7.10
CA ALA A 87 0.56 -1.84 7.48
C ALA A 87 1.44 -2.67 8.42
N SER A 88 0.86 -3.52 9.24
CA SER A 88 1.60 -4.53 10.03
C SER A 88 2.00 -5.74 9.21
N GLY A 89 1.26 -6.02 8.14
CA GLY A 89 1.51 -7.10 7.19
C GLY A 89 0.59 -6.98 5.99
N TYR A 90 0.67 -7.92 5.08
CA TYR A 90 -0.23 -8.04 3.93
C TYR A 90 -0.51 -9.50 3.60
N TYR A 91 -1.59 -9.75 2.87
CA TYR A 91 -1.96 -11.08 2.42
C TYR A 91 -1.59 -11.29 0.97
N GLU A 92 -1.13 -12.50 0.65
CA GLU A 92 -0.99 -13.04 -0.69
C GLU A 92 -1.55 -14.46 -0.75
N TRP A 93 -1.79 -14.96 -1.95
CA TRP A 93 -2.45 -16.25 -2.14
C TRP A 93 -1.68 -17.14 -3.11
N THR A 94 -1.44 -18.37 -2.68
CA THR A 94 -1.14 -19.46 -3.61
C THR A 94 -2.43 -20.13 -4.06
N ARG A 95 -2.36 -20.89 -5.13
CA ARG A 95 -3.47 -21.72 -5.63
C ARG A 95 -3.12 -23.19 -5.51
N ASP A 96 -4.11 -23.98 -5.08
CA ASP A 96 -4.06 -25.45 -5.14
C ASP A 96 -5.38 -25.88 -5.81
N GLY A 97 -5.31 -26.19 -7.11
CA GLY A 97 -6.51 -26.31 -7.92
C GLY A 97 -7.36 -25.03 -7.90
N ASP A 98 -8.61 -25.14 -7.49
CA ASP A 98 -9.54 -24.01 -7.34
C ASP A 98 -9.42 -23.30 -5.99
N ALA A 99 -8.71 -23.89 -5.02
CA ALA A 99 -8.54 -23.34 -3.68
C ALA A 99 -7.58 -22.13 -3.69
N ARG A 100 -7.99 -21.06 -3.00
CA ARG A 100 -7.15 -19.90 -2.71
C ARG A 100 -6.62 -20.04 -1.29
N LEU A 101 -5.34 -20.23 -1.18
CA LEU A 101 -4.63 -20.52 0.06
C LEU A 101 -3.91 -19.26 0.54
N PRO A 102 -4.42 -18.56 1.57
CA PRO A 102 -3.88 -17.29 2.02
C PRO A 102 -2.60 -17.46 2.84
N TRP A 103 -1.70 -16.50 2.67
CA TRP A 103 -0.49 -16.31 3.43
C TRP A 103 -0.50 -14.91 4.04
N TYR A 104 -0.10 -14.79 5.29
CA TYR A 104 0.14 -13.50 5.93
C TYR A 104 1.64 -13.24 5.98
N ILE A 105 2.04 -12.10 5.43
CA ILE A 105 3.43 -11.70 5.23
C ILE A 105 3.72 -10.48 6.11
N THR A 106 4.79 -10.54 6.89
CA THR A 106 5.26 -9.46 7.78
C THR A 106 6.75 -9.24 7.64
N ARG A 107 7.27 -8.16 8.22
CA ARG A 107 8.72 -7.98 8.38
C ARG A 107 9.28 -8.98 9.39
N ALA A 108 10.49 -9.49 9.13
CA ALA A 108 11.21 -10.39 10.03
C ALA A 108 11.54 -9.71 11.37
N ASP A 109 11.79 -8.40 11.37
CA ASP A 109 12.07 -7.59 12.56
C ASP A 109 10.81 -7.12 13.31
N ARG A 110 9.61 -7.49 12.83
CA ARG A 110 8.30 -7.12 13.36
C ARG A 110 7.99 -5.61 13.30
N ALA A 111 8.80 -4.81 12.62
CA ALA A 111 8.48 -3.40 12.38
C ALA A 111 7.31 -3.29 11.39
N PRO A 112 6.53 -2.21 11.42
CA PRO A 112 5.52 -1.95 10.41
C PRO A 112 6.12 -1.85 9.01
N LEU A 113 5.36 -2.29 8.02
CA LEU A 113 5.67 -2.14 6.61
C LEU A 113 5.42 -0.71 6.17
N ALA A 114 6.41 -0.08 5.56
CA ALA A 114 6.29 1.18 4.83
C ALA A 114 6.15 0.87 3.33
N LEU A 115 4.92 0.65 2.87
CA LEU A 115 4.64 0.30 1.49
C LEU A 115 4.72 1.55 0.62
N ALA A 116 5.63 1.57 -0.36
CA ALA A 116 5.71 2.65 -1.32
C ALA A 116 4.39 2.80 -2.06
N ALA A 117 3.87 4.01 -2.12
CA ALA A 117 2.59 4.32 -2.74
C ALA A 117 2.66 5.61 -3.55
N ILE A 118 1.70 5.75 -4.45
CA ILE A 118 1.40 7.00 -5.14
C ILE A 118 -0.05 7.39 -4.86
N TRP A 119 -0.35 8.68 -4.87
CA TRP A 119 -1.69 9.15 -4.56
C TRP A 119 -2.13 10.28 -5.48
N GLN A 120 -3.43 10.55 -5.50
CA GLN A 120 -4.00 11.77 -6.05
C GLN A 120 -5.38 12.07 -5.47
N SER A 121 -5.81 13.32 -5.67
CA SER A 121 -7.18 13.74 -5.44
C SER A 121 -7.99 13.56 -6.71
N TRP A 122 -9.20 13.04 -6.57
CA TRP A 122 -10.22 12.94 -7.62
C TRP A 122 -11.48 13.65 -7.16
N GLY A 123 -12.21 14.28 -8.09
CA GLY A 123 -13.38 15.09 -7.83
C GLY A 123 -13.19 16.56 -8.26
N SER A 124 -14.25 17.37 -8.20
CA SER A 124 -14.24 18.77 -8.56
C SER A 124 -14.15 19.69 -7.34
N ASN A 125 -13.33 20.74 -7.44
CA ASN A 125 -13.13 21.72 -6.37
C ASN A 125 -14.26 22.75 -6.20
N ILE A 126 -15.40 22.61 -6.91
CA ILE A 126 -16.38 23.71 -6.98
C ILE A 126 -17.00 24.04 -5.62
N ASN A 127 -17.07 23.07 -4.69
CA ASN A 127 -17.58 23.29 -3.32
C ASN A 127 -16.73 22.62 -2.21
N GLY A 128 -15.54 22.08 -2.51
CA GLY A 128 -14.62 21.55 -1.48
C GLY A 128 -14.95 20.17 -0.92
N ASP A 129 -16.19 19.73 -0.93
CA ASP A 129 -16.67 18.55 -0.21
C ASP A 129 -16.55 17.22 -0.98
N ASP A 130 -16.32 17.26 -2.30
CA ASP A 130 -16.34 16.07 -3.16
C ASP A 130 -14.94 15.49 -3.49
N MET A 131 -13.90 15.95 -2.82
CA MET A 131 -12.53 15.52 -3.12
C MET A 131 -12.17 14.22 -2.44
N ILE A 132 -12.07 13.15 -3.20
CA ILE A 132 -11.59 11.85 -2.71
C ILE A 132 -10.08 11.74 -2.92
N ARG A 133 -9.31 11.56 -1.85
CA ARG A 133 -7.89 11.19 -1.92
C ARG A 133 -7.77 9.68 -2.08
N THR A 134 -7.03 9.27 -3.11
CA THR A 134 -6.90 7.86 -3.47
C THR A 134 -5.45 7.48 -3.64
N ALA A 135 -5.10 6.24 -3.27
CA ALA A 135 -3.75 5.73 -3.35
C ALA A 135 -3.67 4.35 -4.03
N ALA A 136 -2.52 4.07 -4.64
CA ALA A 136 -2.15 2.73 -5.10
C ALA A 136 -0.78 2.35 -4.55
N ILE A 137 -0.60 1.08 -4.21
CA ILE A 137 0.67 0.52 -3.78
C ILE A 137 1.57 0.33 -5.00
N VAL A 138 2.84 0.70 -4.90
CA VAL A 138 3.84 0.39 -5.93
C VAL A 138 4.29 -1.05 -5.74
N THR A 139 4.26 -1.84 -6.81
CA THR A 139 4.70 -3.24 -6.79
C THR A 139 5.87 -3.46 -7.75
N THR A 140 6.72 -4.42 -7.42
CA THR A 140 7.87 -4.86 -8.23
C THR A 140 7.86 -6.38 -8.37
N ALA A 141 8.76 -6.95 -9.18
CA ALA A 141 8.97 -8.38 -9.21
C ALA A 141 9.33 -8.89 -7.80
N ALA A 142 8.81 -10.05 -7.44
CA ALA A 142 9.10 -10.68 -6.15
C ALA A 142 10.60 -11.03 -6.04
N ASN A 143 11.16 -10.97 -4.82
CA ASN A 143 12.44 -11.59 -4.53
C ASN A 143 12.34 -13.12 -4.57
N ALA A 144 13.46 -13.82 -4.52
CA ALA A 144 13.49 -15.27 -4.72
C ALA A 144 12.58 -16.05 -3.75
N PRO A 145 12.58 -15.78 -2.43
CA PRO A 145 11.68 -16.49 -1.50
C PRO A 145 10.19 -16.19 -1.76
N MET A 146 9.83 -14.92 -2.01
CA MET A 146 8.43 -14.52 -2.23
C MET A 146 7.87 -15.03 -3.56
N ALA A 147 8.72 -15.29 -4.55
CA ALA A 147 8.30 -15.83 -5.85
C ALA A 147 7.60 -17.21 -5.74
N ALA A 148 7.83 -17.94 -4.66
CA ALA A 148 7.10 -19.18 -4.37
C ALA A 148 5.62 -18.96 -4.02
N ILE A 149 5.24 -17.75 -3.61
CA ILE A 149 3.86 -17.39 -3.24
C ILE A 149 3.21 -16.59 -4.38
N HIS A 150 3.90 -15.54 -4.86
CA HIS A 150 3.40 -14.66 -5.90
C HIS A 150 4.55 -14.04 -6.68
N ASP A 151 4.39 -13.82 -7.99
CA ASP A 151 5.41 -13.23 -8.89
C ASP A 151 5.67 -11.72 -8.64
N ARG A 152 4.81 -11.08 -7.86
CA ARG A 152 4.90 -9.66 -7.49
C ARG A 152 4.90 -9.49 -5.97
N MET A 153 5.53 -8.40 -5.52
CA MET A 153 5.48 -7.97 -4.12
C MET A 153 5.39 -6.44 -4.04
N PRO A 154 4.88 -5.87 -2.94
CA PRO A 154 4.99 -4.44 -2.69
C PRO A 154 6.44 -3.98 -2.65
N VAL A 155 6.70 -2.76 -3.13
CA VAL A 155 7.94 -2.05 -2.80
C VAL A 155 7.85 -1.61 -1.35
N ILE A 156 8.73 -2.14 -0.51
CA ILE A 156 8.79 -1.85 0.92
C ILE A 156 10.04 -0.97 1.14
N LEU A 157 9.87 0.13 1.83
CA LEU A 157 10.94 1.09 2.07
C LEU A 157 11.55 0.90 3.45
N GLU A 158 12.87 0.93 3.50
CA GLU A 158 13.61 1.02 4.75
C GLU A 158 13.59 2.47 5.28
N THR A 159 13.72 2.63 6.59
CA THR A 159 13.64 3.94 7.26
C THR A 159 14.54 5.01 6.61
N PRO A 160 15.80 4.73 6.22
CA PRO A 160 16.67 5.73 5.59
C PRO A 160 16.19 6.20 4.21
N ASP A 161 15.39 5.40 3.52
CA ASP A 161 14.93 5.67 2.15
C ASP A 161 13.63 6.49 2.10
N ILE A 162 12.95 6.63 3.24
CA ILE A 162 11.62 7.26 3.32
C ILE A 162 11.65 8.73 2.87
N ALA A 163 12.62 9.50 3.33
CA ALA A 163 12.74 10.93 2.98
C ALA A 163 12.93 11.12 1.47
N LEU A 164 13.80 10.32 0.85
CA LEU A 164 14.01 10.35 -0.59
C LEU A 164 12.75 9.94 -1.37
N TRP A 165 12.04 8.89 -0.90
CA TRP A 165 10.80 8.47 -1.53
C TRP A 165 9.73 9.56 -1.47
N LEU A 166 9.54 10.19 -0.33
CA LEU A 166 8.56 11.25 -0.13
C LEU A 166 8.94 12.57 -0.83
N GLY A 167 10.14 12.66 -1.41
CA GLY A 167 10.61 13.84 -2.14
C GLY A 167 11.16 14.94 -1.24
N GLU A 168 11.56 14.61 -0.03
CA GLU A 168 12.18 15.51 0.95
C GLU A 168 13.68 15.67 0.66
N GLU A 169 14.30 14.68 0.03
CA GLU A 169 15.73 14.62 -0.28
C GLU A 169 15.99 14.53 -1.80
N GLY A 170 15.75 15.58 -2.53
CA GLY A 170 16.21 15.70 -3.92
C GLY A 170 15.57 14.69 -4.90
N LYS A 171 16.39 14.19 -5.84
CA LYS A 171 15.99 13.29 -6.93
C LYS A 171 16.56 11.88 -6.74
N GLY A 172 15.95 10.87 -7.39
CA GLY A 172 16.50 9.51 -7.43
C GLY A 172 15.62 8.45 -6.76
N ALA A 173 14.37 8.77 -6.38
CA ALA A 173 13.41 7.82 -5.79
C ALA A 173 13.17 6.57 -6.67
N ALA A 174 13.41 6.65 -7.98
CA ALA A 174 13.24 5.50 -8.88
C ALA A 174 14.13 4.30 -8.50
N ARG A 175 15.32 4.52 -7.93
CA ARG A 175 16.22 3.45 -7.47
C ARG A 175 15.65 2.63 -6.30
N LEU A 176 14.67 3.17 -5.60
CA LEU A 176 14.01 2.53 -4.46
C LEU A 176 12.91 1.56 -4.88
N MET A 177 12.48 1.59 -6.14
CA MET A 177 11.43 0.72 -6.66
C MET A 177 11.94 -0.69 -6.99
N ARG A 178 12.40 -1.38 -5.95
CA ARG A 178 12.98 -2.73 -6.01
C ARG A 178 12.46 -3.61 -4.88
N ALA A 179 12.64 -4.91 -5.01
CA ALA A 179 12.36 -5.86 -3.94
C ALA A 179 13.26 -5.60 -2.72
N VAL A 180 12.76 -5.92 -1.54
CA VAL A 180 13.57 -5.98 -0.31
C VAL A 180 14.51 -7.19 -0.34
N ALA A 181 15.47 -7.22 0.59
CA ALA A 181 16.37 -8.36 0.78
C ALA A 181 15.58 -9.65 1.04
N ASP A 182 16.16 -10.79 0.67
CA ASP A 182 15.50 -12.10 0.74
C ASP A 182 15.10 -12.52 2.16
N ASP A 183 15.79 -12.04 3.16
CA ASP A 183 15.58 -12.30 4.58
C ASP A 183 14.73 -11.24 5.30
N ALA A 184 14.29 -10.20 4.59
CA ALA A 184 13.54 -9.08 5.17
C ALA A 184 12.11 -9.43 5.60
N LEU A 185 11.53 -10.48 5.02
CA LEU A 185 10.14 -10.87 5.27
C LEU A 185 10.04 -12.30 5.82
N VAL A 186 9.02 -12.51 6.62
CA VAL A 186 8.57 -13.84 7.07
C VAL A 186 7.07 -13.99 6.77
N TRP A 187 6.63 -15.23 6.61
CA TRP A 187 5.23 -15.52 6.29
C TRP A 187 4.79 -16.87 6.85
N HIS A 188 3.50 -16.99 7.02
CA HIS A 188 2.84 -18.24 7.42
C HIS A 188 1.46 -18.36 6.78
N ARG A 189 0.95 -19.57 6.73
CA ARG A 189 -0.40 -19.86 6.28
C ARG A 189 -1.40 -19.38 7.33
N VAL A 190 -2.49 -18.81 6.85
CA VAL A 190 -3.62 -18.40 7.69
C VAL A 190 -4.92 -19.05 7.23
N ALA A 191 -5.95 -18.98 8.05
CA ALA A 191 -7.25 -19.57 7.73
C ALA A 191 -7.90 -18.92 6.49
N THR A 192 -8.59 -19.72 5.70
CA THR A 192 -9.31 -19.26 4.48
C THR A 192 -10.47 -18.31 4.79
N THR A 193 -10.81 -18.10 6.04
CA THR A 193 -11.79 -17.10 6.49
C THR A 193 -11.46 -15.70 6.01
N VAL A 194 -10.16 -15.37 5.85
CA VAL A 194 -9.70 -14.07 5.29
C VAL A 194 -10.13 -13.84 3.84
N ASN A 195 -10.51 -14.88 3.11
CA ASN A 195 -11.02 -14.77 1.74
C ASN A 195 -12.38 -14.04 1.67
N SER A 196 -13.10 -13.93 2.79
CA SER A 196 -14.33 -13.15 2.89
C SER A 196 -14.02 -11.72 3.34
N ASN A 197 -14.52 -10.73 2.61
CA ASN A 197 -14.41 -9.32 3.00
C ASN A 197 -15.26 -8.91 4.21
N GLN A 198 -16.10 -9.84 4.70
CA GLN A 198 -16.91 -9.66 5.92
C GLN A 198 -16.20 -10.18 7.17
N SER A 199 -15.11 -10.94 7.01
CA SER A 199 -14.34 -11.46 8.13
C SER A 199 -13.51 -10.34 8.75
N ALA A 200 -13.47 -10.31 10.07
CA ALA A 200 -12.71 -9.35 10.87
C ALA A 200 -12.21 -10.04 12.14
N GLY A 201 -11.17 -9.50 12.77
CA GLY A 201 -10.66 -10.02 14.02
C GLY A 201 -9.22 -10.52 13.94
N PRO A 202 -8.54 -10.64 15.09
CA PRO A 202 -7.12 -10.99 15.17
C PRO A 202 -6.82 -12.41 14.68
N GLU A 203 -7.79 -13.34 14.73
CA GLU A 203 -7.63 -14.72 14.26
C GLU A 203 -7.28 -14.83 12.78
N LEU A 204 -7.52 -13.76 11.99
CA LEU A 204 -7.21 -13.74 10.56
C LEU A 204 -5.70 -13.72 10.27
N ILE A 205 -4.89 -13.31 11.23
CA ILE A 205 -3.43 -13.27 11.08
C ILE A 205 -2.73 -14.41 11.86
N GLU A 206 -3.48 -15.25 12.55
CA GLU A 206 -2.91 -16.38 13.29
C GLU A 206 -2.46 -17.50 12.35
N PRO A 207 -1.29 -18.11 12.60
CA PRO A 207 -0.84 -19.24 11.82
C PRO A 207 -1.80 -20.42 12.01
N ILE A 208 -2.07 -21.14 10.91
CA ILE A 208 -2.71 -22.44 10.97
C ILE A 208 -1.67 -23.54 10.95
N ASP A 209 -1.94 -24.63 11.64
CA ASP A 209 -1.14 -25.86 11.56
C ASP A 209 -1.17 -26.35 10.10
N GLY A 210 0.03 -26.56 9.53
CA GLY A 210 0.24 -26.97 8.14
C GLY A 210 0.01 -28.45 7.91
#